data_709f0f5afbfa378c6b484dd873ae13f7
#
_entry.id   709f0f5afbfa378c6b484dd873ae13f7
#
_cell.length_a   1.000
_cell.length_b   1.000
_cell.length_c   1.000
_cell.angle_alpha   90.00
_cell.angle_beta   90.00
_cell.angle_gamma   90.00
#
_symmetry.space_group_name_H-M   'P 1'
#
loop_
_entity.id
_entity.type
_entity.pdbx_description
1 polymer ?
#
loop_
_entity_poly.entity_id
_entity_poly.type
_entity_poly.pdbx_seq_one_letter_code
_entity_poly.pdbx_strand_id
1 'polypeptide(L)' 'MAVFRVERNKGYTVMSNHHLRNKELSLKAKGLLSQMLSLPEDWDYTLAGLSFINREKIDAIREAIKELERAGY' A
#
# COMPACT_ATOMS: atom_id res chain seq x y z
N MET A 1 0.90 -15.57 -5.97
CA MET A 1 0.37 -14.24 -5.65
C MET A 1 -0.39 -14.27 -4.34
N ALA A 2 -0.18 -13.28 -3.54
CA ALA A 2 -0.90 -13.18 -2.28
C ALA A 2 -2.37 -12.85 -2.50
N VAL A 3 -3.23 -13.41 -1.66
CA VAL A 3 -4.65 -13.13 -1.68
C VAL A 3 -4.94 -12.19 -0.53
N PHE A 4 -5.50 -11.04 -0.85
CA PHE A 4 -5.84 -10.05 0.16
C PHE A 4 -7.34 -10.04 0.41
N ARG A 5 -7.70 -10.04 1.67
CA ARG A 5 -9.05 -9.79 2.09
C ARG A 5 -9.12 -8.42 2.69
N VAL A 6 -10.00 -7.61 2.16
CA VAL A 6 -10.19 -6.25 2.63
C VAL A 6 -11.68 -5.99 2.80
N GLU A 7 -12.04 -5.56 3.97
CA GLU A 7 -13.37 -5.05 4.21
C GLU A 7 -13.26 -3.55 4.36
N ARG A 8 -13.90 -2.82 3.47
CA ARG A 8 -13.87 -1.36 3.50
C ARG A 8 -15.18 -0.84 4.04
N ASN A 9 -15.07 -0.02 5.06
CA ASN A 9 -16.20 0.72 5.56
C ASN A 9 -15.72 2.10 5.99
N LYS A 10 -16.65 2.92 6.42
CA LYS A 10 -16.33 4.27 6.83
C LYS A 10 -15.59 4.25 8.16
N GLY A 11 -14.32 4.55 8.11
CA GLY A 11 -13.49 4.69 9.31
C GLY A 11 -12.55 3.53 9.61
N TYR A 12 -12.79 2.34 9.01
CA TYR A 12 -11.87 1.23 9.21
C TYR A 12 -11.65 0.43 7.95
N THR A 13 -10.55 -0.34 7.96
CA THR A 13 -10.25 -1.31 6.90
C THR A 13 -9.79 -2.59 7.56
N VAL A 14 -10.41 -3.71 7.21
CA VAL A 14 -9.97 -5.04 7.64
C VAL A 14 -9.21 -5.66 6.48
N MET A 15 -7.98 -6.07 6.70
CA MET A 15 -7.14 -6.60 5.64
C MET A 15 -6.29 -7.76 6.13
N SER A 16 -5.81 -8.57 5.19
CA SER A 16 -4.89 -9.66 5.50
C SER A 16 -3.61 -9.13 6.15
N ASN A 17 -3.05 -9.90 7.08
CA ASN A 17 -1.79 -9.58 7.72
C ASN A 17 -0.58 -10.02 6.88
N HIS A 18 -0.78 -10.60 5.73
CA HIS A 18 0.29 -11.20 4.95
C HIS A 18 1.46 -10.24 4.73
N HIS A 19 1.19 -9.08 4.18
CA HIS A 19 2.25 -8.10 3.90
C HIS A 19 2.81 -7.48 5.17
N LEU A 20 1.98 -7.36 6.22
CA LEU A 20 2.44 -6.77 7.48
C LEU A 20 3.45 -7.64 8.19
N ARG A 21 3.44 -8.94 7.94
CA ARG A 21 4.34 -9.90 8.56
C ARG A 21 5.48 -10.35 7.65
N ASN A 22 5.57 -9.79 6.46
CA ASN A 22 6.61 -10.12 5.52
C ASN A 22 7.89 -9.35 5.87
N LYS A 23 8.90 -10.08 6.35
CA LYS A 23 10.16 -9.47 6.79
C LYS A 23 10.98 -8.86 5.65
N GLU A 24 10.67 -9.21 4.42
CA GLU A 24 11.39 -8.67 3.27
C GLU A 24 10.91 -7.29 2.86
N LEU A 25 9.80 -6.83 3.42
CA LEU A 25 9.29 -5.50 3.14
C LEU A 25 9.73 -4.52 4.22
N SER A 26 10.10 -3.32 3.81
CA SER A 26 10.34 -2.23 4.75
C SER A 26 9.03 -1.77 5.38
N LEU A 27 9.12 -1.08 6.48
CA LEU A 27 7.96 -0.49 7.13
C LEU A 27 7.25 0.49 6.18
N LYS A 28 8.01 1.23 5.39
CA LYS A 28 7.47 2.16 4.42
C LYS A 28 6.62 1.44 3.37
N ALA A 29 7.11 0.33 2.83
CA ALA A 29 6.37 -0.45 1.84
C ALA A 29 5.12 -1.06 2.45
N LYS A 30 5.21 -1.59 3.65
CA LYS A 30 4.04 -2.13 4.36
C LYS A 30 2.99 -1.06 4.59
N GLY A 31 3.41 0.12 5.02
CA GLY A 31 2.50 1.24 5.26
C GLY A 31 1.83 1.70 3.98
N LEU A 32 2.59 1.80 2.90
CA LEU A 32 2.04 2.22 1.61
C LEU A 32 0.98 1.23 1.11
N LEU A 33 1.29 -0.07 1.13
CA LEU A 33 0.32 -1.07 0.68
C LEU A 33 -0.93 -1.04 1.55
N SER A 34 -0.78 -0.92 2.86
CA SER A 34 -1.92 -0.83 3.77
C SER A 34 -2.79 0.38 3.45
N GLN A 35 -2.17 1.52 3.18
CA GLN A 35 -2.90 2.72 2.79
C GLN A 35 -3.65 2.50 1.47
N MET A 36 -2.99 1.90 0.48
CA MET A 36 -3.62 1.62 -0.82
C MET A 36 -4.84 0.72 -0.67
N LEU A 37 -4.74 -0.29 0.20
CA LEU A 37 -5.87 -1.19 0.46
C LEU A 37 -7.03 -0.50 1.16
N SER A 38 -6.76 0.61 1.86
CA SER A 38 -7.80 1.36 2.56
C SER A 38 -8.53 2.35 1.67
N LEU A 39 -8.01 2.65 0.49
CA LEU A 39 -8.58 3.65 -0.39
C LEU A 39 -9.75 3.09 -1.19
N PRO A 40 -10.67 3.94 -1.67
CA PRO A 40 -11.80 3.49 -2.48
C PRO A 40 -11.35 2.76 -3.73
N GLU A 41 -12.21 1.88 -4.26
CA GLU A 41 -11.88 1.09 -5.45
C GLU A 41 -11.60 1.94 -6.67
N ASP A 42 -12.20 3.11 -6.76
CA ASP A 42 -12.03 4.03 -7.87
C ASP A 42 -10.89 5.03 -7.67
N TRP A 43 -10.07 4.81 -6.64
CA TRP A 43 -8.95 5.70 -6.38
C TRP A 43 -7.90 5.61 -7.49
N ASP A 44 -7.35 6.75 -7.85
CA ASP A 44 -6.28 6.82 -8.85
C ASP A 44 -4.93 6.54 -8.20
N TYR A 45 -4.40 5.34 -8.42
CA TYR A 45 -3.15 4.88 -7.82
C TYR A 45 -1.91 5.35 -8.58
N THR A 46 -1.92 6.57 -9.07
CA THR A 46 -0.72 7.16 -9.68
C THR A 46 0.28 7.57 -8.60
N LEU A 47 1.54 7.69 -8.99
CA LEU A 47 2.58 8.21 -8.08
C LEU A 47 2.20 9.60 -7.59
N ALA A 48 1.68 10.45 -8.46
CA ALA A 48 1.27 11.80 -8.09
C ALA A 48 0.11 11.77 -7.08
N GLY A 49 -0.88 10.90 -7.30
CA GLY A 49 -2.00 10.77 -6.38
C GLY A 49 -1.57 10.29 -5.01
N LEU A 50 -0.70 9.29 -4.96
CA LEU A 50 -0.18 8.78 -3.70
C LEU A 50 0.69 9.81 -2.97
N SER A 51 1.48 10.57 -3.71
CA SER A 51 2.29 11.63 -3.12
C SER A 51 1.42 12.75 -2.55
N PHE A 52 0.29 13.03 -3.19
CA PHE A 52 -0.62 14.08 -2.75
C PHE A 52 -1.20 13.82 -1.36
N ILE A 53 -1.46 12.56 -1.03
CA ILE A 53 -2.08 12.19 0.26
C ILE A 53 -1.06 11.80 1.32
N ASN A 54 0.22 11.87 1.02
CA ASN A 54 1.29 11.53 1.94
C ASN A 54 2.27 12.67 2.08
N ARG A 55 3.09 12.61 3.12
CA ARG A 55 4.20 13.56 3.29
C ARG A 55 5.34 13.26 2.33
N GLU A 56 5.49 12.00 1.98
CA GLU A 56 6.55 11.54 1.11
C GLU A 56 6.35 12.05 -0.30
N LYS A 57 7.45 12.35 -0.96
CA LYS A 57 7.44 12.78 -2.33
C LYS A 57 7.51 11.58 -3.27
N ILE A 58 7.35 11.85 -4.56
CA ILE A 58 7.25 10.81 -5.58
C ILE A 58 8.39 9.81 -5.52
N ASP A 59 9.63 10.25 -5.25
CA ASP A 59 10.76 9.35 -5.22
C ASP A 59 10.64 8.30 -4.12
N ALA A 60 10.22 8.69 -2.92
CA ALA A 60 10.03 7.74 -1.83
C ALA A 60 8.88 6.78 -2.12
N ILE A 61 7.80 7.28 -2.70
CA ILE A 61 6.65 6.45 -3.09
C ILE A 61 7.10 5.44 -4.15
N ARG A 62 7.84 5.90 -5.15
CA ARG A 62 8.34 5.02 -6.21
C ARG A 62 9.21 3.89 -5.67
N GLU A 63 10.09 4.19 -4.72
CA GLU A 63 10.92 3.17 -4.09
C GLU A 63 10.10 2.13 -3.34
N ALA A 64 9.08 2.57 -2.62
CA ALA A 64 8.19 1.65 -1.92
C ALA A 64 7.42 0.77 -2.89
N ILE A 65 6.94 1.33 -4.00
CA ILE A 65 6.24 0.57 -5.05
C ILE A 65 7.17 -0.49 -5.64
N LYS A 66 8.41 -0.12 -5.96
CA LYS A 66 9.38 -1.08 -6.51
C LYS A 66 9.64 -2.23 -5.54
N GLU A 67 9.73 -1.92 -4.26
CA GLU A 67 9.92 -2.93 -3.24
C GLU A 67 8.75 -3.90 -3.20
N LEU A 68 7.53 -3.38 -3.27
CA LEU A 68 6.32 -4.20 -3.30
C LEU A 68 6.30 -5.08 -4.55
N GLU A 69 6.66 -4.54 -5.70
CA GLU A 69 6.69 -5.30 -6.95
C GLU A 69 7.71 -6.44 -6.88
N ARG A 70 8.89 -6.18 -6.33
CA ARG A 70 9.91 -7.22 -6.18
C ARG A 70 9.44 -8.34 -5.26
N ALA A 71 8.60 -8.03 -4.29
CA ALA A 71 8.06 -9.02 -3.37
C ALA A 71 6.81 -9.73 -3.90
N GLY A 72 6.34 -9.36 -5.10
CA GLY A 72 5.22 -10.03 -5.73
C GLY A 72 3.84 -9.45 -5.41
N TYR A 73 3.80 -8.24 -4.94
CA TYR A 73 2.51 -7.60 -4.62
C TYR A 73 1.96 -6.74 -5.74
#